data_87760bf42d574f4ce30679bdad2b76b3
#
_entry.id   87760bf42d574f4ce30679bdad2b76b3
#
_cell.length_a   1.000
_cell.length_b   1.000
_cell.length_c   1.000
_cell.angle_alpha   90.00
_cell.angle_beta   90.00
_cell.angle_gamma   90.00
#
_symmetry.space_group_name_H-M   'P 1'
#
loop_
_entity.id
_entity.type
_entity.pdbx_description
1 polymer ?
#
loop_
_entity_poly.entity_id
_entity_poly.type
_entity_poly.pdbx_seq_one_letter_code
_entity_poly.pdbx_strand_id
1 'polypeptide(L)'
;MYYLQMYEKVLINTNITRPYLARFTKYQYLCHMIFYFSGTGNSKWAAKTLASETDDKLVSIPEVINKDCSFTLEKGEQVGFIFPIHGWRVPNIVKEFLTKLTIKTEAGDTPLVKHYCFCLVTAGDSIGKAMERFLQQLKSTTVGDSLSLEAVCSLIMPESYVGLPGMDVDKKEKELEKKELASKQLKEFSKIIKQRYPLGNKQIWGWEQLKRGPIPSFFSGPVGGFFERFLITDKPFHVDSRRCVKCGICANVCPVSDIKGGLGYEPEWIHNGKCLTCFSCYHHCPHHAIDFGKRTQKKGQYFYNKLSK
;
A
#
# COMPACT_ATOMS: atom_id res chain seq x y z
N MET A 1 18.54 15.41 23.66
CA MET A 1 18.83 15.08 25.07
C MET A 1 19.02 16.32 25.94
N TYR A 2 19.53 17.45 25.46
CA TYR A 2 19.72 18.70 26.24
C TYR A 2 18.42 19.45 26.56
N TYR A 3 17.38 19.36 25.73
CA TYR A 3 16.08 20.05 25.96
C TYR A 3 15.22 19.41 27.05
N LEU A 4 15.30 18.08 27.23
CA LEU A 4 14.56 17.41 28.32
C LEU A 4 15.11 17.72 29.70
N GLN A 5 16.42 17.89 29.83
CA GLN A 5 17.05 18.25 31.15
C GLN A 5 16.78 19.69 31.57
N MET A 6 16.51 20.60 30.65
CA MET A 6 16.09 21.96 31.00
C MET A 6 14.64 22.03 31.48
N TYR A 7 13.75 21.18 30.96
CA TYR A 7 12.34 21.14 31.37
C TYR A 7 12.17 20.57 32.79
N GLU A 8 12.95 19.57 33.18
CA GLU A 8 12.91 19.02 34.54
C GLU A 8 13.38 20.03 35.61
N LYS A 9 14.33 20.89 35.30
CA LYS A 9 14.81 21.91 36.23
C LYS A 9 13.83 23.08 36.46
N VAL A 10 12.95 23.36 35.53
CA VAL A 10 11.93 24.41 35.64
C VAL A 10 10.72 23.93 36.45
N LEU A 11 10.42 22.63 36.45
CA LEU A 11 9.25 22.05 37.14
C LEU A 11 9.46 21.81 38.66
N ILE A 12 10.71 21.84 39.14
CA ILE A 12 11.01 21.64 40.56
C ILE A 12 10.74 22.91 41.40
N ASN A 13 10.59 24.08 40.79
CA ASN A 13 10.43 25.35 41.48
C ASN A 13 9.03 25.96 41.45
N THR A 14 8.03 25.26 40.93
CA THR A 14 6.64 25.72 40.97
C THR A 14 5.76 24.70 41.70
N ASN A 15 5.12 25.13 42.78
CA ASN A 15 4.13 24.36 43.54
C ASN A 15 2.85 24.08 42.72
N ILE A 16 2.97 23.50 41.54
CA ILE A 16 1.84 23.07 40.73
C ILE A 16 1.49 21.64 41.12
N THR A 17 0.35 21.50 41.79
CA THR A 17 -0.16 20.26 42.35
C THR A 17 -0.30 19.14 41.32
N ARG A 18 0.10 17.92 41.67
CA ARG A 18 0.13 16.67 40.89
C ARG A 18 -1.08 16.34 39.98
N PRO A 19 -2.31 16.83 40.19
CA PRO A 19 -3.42 16.49 39.29
C PRO A 19 -3.33 17.11 37.87
N TYR A 20 -2.54 18.18 37.68
CA TYR A 20 -2.37 18.79 36.35
C TYR A 20 -1.33 18.07 35.48
N LEU A 21 -0.33 17.46 36.05
CA LEU A 21 0.69 16.68 35.33
C LEU A 21 0.12 15.36 34.80
N ALA A 22 -0.84 14.75 35.49
CA ALA A 22 -1.51 13.55 35.04
C ALA A 22 -2.41 13.77 33.78
N ARG A 23 -2.76 15.02 33.48
CA ARG A 23 -3.53 15.38 32.29
C ARG A 23 -2.67 15.61 31.04
N PHE A 24 -1.37 15.93 31.22
CA PHE A 24 -0.44 16.13 30.12
C PHE A 24 0.29 14.84 29.67
N THR A 25 0.35 13.81 30.53
CA THR A 25 0.92 12.50 30.16
C THR A 25 -0.08 11.56 29.47
N LYS A 26 -1.33 11.98 29.30
CA LYS A 26 -2.39 11.21 28.62
C LYS A 26 -2.64 11.63 27.16
N TYR A 27 -1.70 12.32 26.52
CA TYR A 27 -1.54 12.21 25.08
C TYR A 27 -0.76 10.91 24.80
N GLN A 28 -1.37 9.82 25.16
CA GLN A 28 -1.05 8.50 24.68
C GLN A 28 -1.14 8.61 23.14
N TYR A 29 -0.04 8.35 22.47
CA TYR A 29 0.05 8.32 21.03
C TYR A 29 -1.09 7.46 20.49
N LEU A 30 -2.11 8.08 19.92
CA LEU A 30 -3.15 7.38 19.20
C LEU A 30 -2.42 6.60 18.09
N CYS A 31 -2.37 5.29 18.20
CA CYS A 31 -1.68 4.44 17.22
C CYS A 31 -2.57 4.26 15.99
N HIS A 32 -2.71 5.30 15.21
CA HIS A 32 -3.29 5.19 13.88
C HIS A 32 -2.37 4.32 13.03
N MET A 33 -2.93 3.45 12.19
CA MET A 33 -2.11 2.57 11.37
C MET A 33 -2.53 2.53 9.91
N ILE A 34 -1.54 2.47 9.04
CA ILE A 34 -1.71 2.31 7.61
C ILE A 34 -1.08 0.98 7.19
N PHE A 35 -1.91 0.04 6.77
CA PHE A 35 -1.49 -1.19 6.11
C PHE A 35 -1.22 -0.92 4.65
N TYR A 36 -0.02 -1.23 4.17
CA TYR A 36 0.29 -0.98 2.78
C TYR A 36 0.96 -2.16 2.08
N PHE A 37 0.70 -2.26 0.77
CA PHE A 37 1.43 -3.09 -0.16
C PHE A 37 1.93 -2.25 -1.33
N SER A 38 3.14 -2.53 -1.82
CA SER A 38 3.72 -1.86 -2.99
C SER A 38 4.70 -2.77 -3.72
N GLY A 39 4.57 -2.86 -5.05
CA GLY A 39 5.57 -3.52 -5.91
C GLY A 39 6.70 -2.58 -6.30
N THR A 40 6.40 -1.50 -7.01
CA THR A 40 7.38 -0.58 -7.62
C THR A 40 7.52 0.75 -6.89
N GLY A 41 6.97 0.88 -5.68
CA GLY A 41 7.18 2.04 -4.82
C GLY A 41 6.09 3.11 -4.85
N ASN A 42 5.20 3.15 -5.84
CA ASN A 42 4.12 4.15 -5.93
C ASN A 42 3.23 4.20 -4.67
N SER A 43 2.66 3.07 -4.29
CA SER A 43 1.82 2.97 -3.08
C SER A 43 2.63 3.19 -1.80
N LYS A 44 3.90 2.76 -1.75
CA LYS A 44 4.79 3.01 -0.61
C LYS A 44 5.07 4.49 -0.42
N TRP A 45 5.25 5.23 -1.52
CA TRP A 45 5.38 6.68 -1.46
C TRP A 45 4.12 7.32 -0.90
N ALA A 46 2.95 6.96 -1.42
CA ALA A 46 1.68 7.50 -0.94
C ALA A 46 1.47 7.18 0.56
N ALA A 47 1.76 5.94 0.98
CA ALA A 47 1.64 5.52 2.37
C ALA A 47 2.59 6.30 3.29
N LYS A 48 3.86 6.45 2.91
CA LYS A 48 4.84 7.22 3.69
C LYS A 48 4.47 8.70 3.80
N THR A 49 4.03 9.31 2.70
CA THR A 49 3.63 10.71 2.69
C THR A 49 2.42 10.92 3.58
N LEU A 50 1.39 10.08 3.44
CA LEU A 50 0.18 10.19 4.26
C LEU A 50 0.48 9.95 5.74
N ALA A 51 1.24 8.90 6.06
CA ALA A 51 1.63 8.61 7.44
C ALA A 51 2.42 9.75 8.10
N SER A 52 3.33 10.39 7.36
CA SER A 52 4.06 11.57 7.85
C SER A 52 3.15 12.78 8.10
N GLU A 53 2.07 12.91 7.31
CA GLU A 53 1.10 13.99 7.47
C GLU A 53 0.10 13.74 8.61
N THR A 54 -0.25 12.48 8.87
CA THR A 54 -1.31 12.08 9.81
C THR A 54 -0.78 11.48 11.12
N ASP A 55 0.55 11.35 11.24
CA ASP A 55 1.25 10.68 12.35
C ASP A 55 0.84 9.21 12.54
N ASP A 56 0.56 8.53 11.41
CA ASP A 56 0.14 7.13 11.40
C ASP A 56 1.34 6.18 11.38
N LYS A 57 1.23 5.05 12.06
CA LYS A 57 2.20 3.95 11.98
C LYS A 57 2.04 3.19 10.67
N LEU A 58 3.14 2.97 9.94
CA LEU A 58 3.14 2.16 8.73
C LEU A 58 3.35 0.68 9.04
N VAL A 59 2.50 -0.17 8.46
CA VAL A 59 2.61 -1.63 8.53
C VAL A 59 2.68 -2.19 7.11
N SER A 60 3.80 -2.82 6.79
CA SER A 60 4.02 -3.47 5.49
C SER A 60 3.30 -4.82 5.46
N ILE A 61 2.29 -4.97 4.60
CA ILE A 61 1.53 -6.23 4.47
C ILE A 61 2.47 -7.42 4.18
N PRO A 62 3.44 -7.34 3.24
CA PRO A 62 4.40 -8.43 3.02
C PRO A 62 5.20 -8.86 4.25
N GLU A 63 5.49 -7.93 5.17
CA GLU A 63 6.28 -8.22 6.37
C GLU A 63 5.48 -8.91 7.49
N VAL A 64 4.16 -8.74 7.50
CA VAL A 64 3.28 -9.24 8.58
C VAL A 64 2.39 -10.40 8.16
N ILE A 65 2.12 -10.60 6.87
CA ILE A 65 1.13 -11.57 6.37
C ILE A 65 1.43 -13.03 6.75
N ASN A 66 2.70 -13.36 7.00
CA ASN A 66 3.13 -14.68 7.45
C ASN A 66 3.38 -14.74 8.97
N LYS A 67 2.98 -13.71 9.71
CA LYS A 67 3.06 -13.61 11.17
C LYS A 67 1.65 -13.52 11.77
N ASP A 68 1.55 -13.23 13.07
CA ASP A 68 0.29 -12.86 13.68
C ASP A 68 -0.20 -11.52 13.10
N CYS A 69 -1.35 -11.54 12.44
CA CYS A 69 -2.02 -10.38 11.88
C CYS A 69 -3.03 -9.77 12.87
N SER A 70 -2.81 -9.91 14.17
CA SER A 70 -3.63 -9.33 15.23
C SER A 70 -3.10 -7.96 15.63
N PHE A 71 -3.97 -6.96 15.64
CA PHE A 71 -3.65 -5.58 16.02
C PHE A 71 -4.69 -5.08 17.03
N THR A 72 -4.22 -4.29 17.99
CA THR A 72 -5.12 -3.67 18.98
C THR A 72 -5.31 -2.20 18.60
N LEU A 73 -6.56 -1.74 18.60
CA LEU A 73 -6.94 -0.34 18.41
C LEU A 73 -7.58 0.21 19.67
N GLU A 74 -7.20 1.43 20.05
CA GLU A 74 -7.89 2.20 21.06
C GLU A 74 -9.09 2.95 20.47
N LYS A 75 -9.98 3.40 21.35
CA LYS A 75 -11.15 4.16 20.93
C LYS A 75 -10.74 5.43 20.19
N GLY A 76 -11.29 5.61 18.99
CA GLY A 76 -11.02 6.76 18.13
C GLY A 76 -9.78 6.61 17.24
N GLU A 77 -9.10 5.46 17.24
CA GLU A 77 -8.04 5.19 16.28
C GLU A 77 -8.59 4.88 14.87
N GLN A 78 -7.76 5.11 13.87
CA GLN A 78 -8.11 4.91 12.47
C GLN A 78 -7.25 3.85 11.80
N VAL A 79 -7.79 3.25 10.75
CA VAL A 79 -7.10 2.26 9.92
C VAL A 79 -7.10 2.67 8.47
N GLY A 80 -5.91 2.75 7.87
CA GLY A 80 -5.74 2.99 6.44
C GLY A 80 -5.32 1.74 5.68
N PHE A 81 -5.79 1.61 4.43
CA PHE A 81 -5.31 0.61 3.49
C PHE A 81 -4.77 1.32 2.24
N ILE A 82 -3.52 1.03 1.86
CA ILE A 82 -2.90 1.64 0.68
C ILE A 82 -2.22 0.57 -0.18
N PHE A 83 -2.68 0.39 -1.43
CA PHE A 83 -2.16 -0.64 -2.31
C PHE A 83 -2.33 -0.31 -3.80
N PRO A 84 -1.56 -0.94 -4.70
CA PRO A 84 -1.74 -0.78 -6.14
C PRO A 84 -2.91 -1.63 -6.64
N ILE A 85 -3.45 -1.27 -7.80
CA ILE A 85 -4.42 -2.10 -8.51
C ILE A 85 -3.69 -3.05 -9.47
N HIS A 86 -4.04 -4.33 -9.42
CA HIS A 86 -3.55 -5.35 -10.33
C HIS A 86 -4.68 -5.86 -11.24
N GLY A 87 -4.61 -5.58 -12.54
CA GLY A 87 -5.63 -6.02 -13.49
C GLY A 87 -7.04 -5.57 -13.11
N TRP A 88 -7.21 -4.29 -12.70
CA TRP A 88 -8.47 -3.67 -12.23
C TRP A 88 -9.11 -4.38 -11.02
N ARG A 89 -8.29 -5.06 -10.21
CA ARG A 89 -8.71 -5.79 -9.00
C ARG A 89 -7.78 -5.52 -7.83
N VAL A 90 -8.24 -5.90 -6.65
CA VAL A 90 -7.43 -5.90 -5.42
C VAL A 90 -6.33 -6.96 -5.55
N PRO A 91 -5.07 -6.67 -5.23
CA PRO A 91 -3.98 -7.66 -5.25
C PRO A 91 -4.25 -8.86 -4.34
N ASN A 92 -3.83 -10.06 -4.77
CA ASN A 92 -4.09 -11.28 -4.01
C ASN A 92 -3.52 -11.24 -2.59
N ILE A 93 -2.34 -10.65 -2.40
CA ILE A 93 -1.74 -10.48 -1.07
C ILE A 93 -2.59 -9.61 -0.13
N VAL A 94 -3.27 -8.58 -0.68
CA VAL A 94 -4.17 -7.72 0.11
C VAL A 94 -5.45 -8.49 0.47
N LYS A 95 -5.99 -9.27 -0.47
CA LYS A 95 -7.15 -10.14 -0.21
C LYS A 95 -6.85 -11.15 0.90
N GLU A 96 -5.70 -11.83 0.80
CA GLU A 96 -5.23 -12.77 1.80
C GLU A 96 -5.02 -12.09 3.16
N PHE A 97 -4.39 -10.93 3.18
CA PHE A 97 -4.19 -10.17 4.42
C PHE A 97 -5.51 -9.83 5.11
N LEU A 98 -6.53 -9.37 4.36
CA LEU A 98 -7.84 -9.04 4.92
C LEU A 98 -8.51 -10.24 5.59
N THR A 99 -8.30 -11.47 5.09
CA THR A 99 -8.85 -12.68 5.72
C THR A 99 -8.12 -13.09 6.99
N LYS A 100 -6.86 -12.67 7.16
CA LYS A 100 -6.04 -12.97 8.34
C LYS A 100 -6.08 -11.87 9.40
N LEU A 101 -6.44 -10.65 8.97
CA LEU A 101 -6.43 -9.47 9.85
C LEU A 101 -7.45 -9.64 10.98
N THR A 102 -7.00 -9.44 12.19
CA THR A 102 -7.84 -9.36 13.38
C THR A 102 -7.59 -8.03 14.09
N ILE A 103 -8.66 -7.32 14.40
CA ILE A 103 -8.61 -6.09 15.18
C ILE A 103 -9.27 -6.35 16.52
N LYS A 104 -8.50 -6.14 17.59
CA LYS A 104 -8.97 -6.19 18.98
C LYS A 104 -9.18 -4.78 19.47
N THR A 105 -10.26 -4.54 20.20
CA THR A 105 -10.50 -3.32 20.95
C THR A 105 -10.12 -3.54 22.41
N GLU A 106 -9.69 -2.51 23.14
CA GLU A 106 -9.41 -2.67 24.56
C GLU A 106 -10.68 -3.05 25.36
N ALA A 107 -10.47 -3.83 26.43
CA ALA A 107 -11.56 -4.35 27.26
C ALA A 107 -12.39 -3.20 27.86
N GLY A 108 -13.66 -3.12 27.51
CA GLY A 108 -14.62 -2.11 27.98
C GLY A 108 -15.37 -1.39 26.86
N ASP A 109 -14.92 -1.51 25.61
CA ASP A 109 -15.69 -1.01 24.47
C ASP A 109 -16.88 -1.96 24.18
N THR A 110 -18.07 -1.39 24.23
CA THR A 110 -19.26 -2.10 23.70
C THR A 110 -19.02 -2.39 22.22
N PRO A 111 -19.47 -3.56 21.70
CA PRO A 111 -19.12 -4.07 20.37
C PRO A 111 -19.65 -3.23 19.18
N LEU A 112 -20.05 -1.99 19.39
CA LEU A 112 -20.79 -1.17 18.42
C LEU A 112 -20.03 0.06 17.90
N VAL A 113 -18.81 0.34 18.37
CA VAL A 113 -18.07 1.50 17.86
C VAL A 113 -17.15 1.06 16.73
N LYS A 114 -17.53 1.37 15.49
CA LYS A 114 -16.69 1.14 14.33
C LYS A 114 -15.56 2.18 14.28
N HIS A 115 -14.35 1.70 14.03
CA HIS A 115 -13.21 2.59 13.80
C HIS A 115 -13.26 3.22 12.41
N TYR A 116 -12.82 4.46 12.31
CA TYR A 116 -12.67 5.16 11.03
C TYR A 116 -11.70 4.40 10.13
N CYS A 117 -12.14 4.09 8.92
CA CYS A 117 -11.32 3.42 7.92
C CYS A 117 -11.22 4.24 6.64
N PHE A 118 -10.06 4.26 6.03
CA PHE A 118 -9.87 4.84 4.72
C PHE A 118 -9.10 3.91 3.78
N CYS A 119 -9.30 4.09 2.47
CA CYS A 119 -8.58 3.32 1.47
C CYS A 119 -8.08 4.22 0.34
N LEU A 120 -6.78 4.12 0.05
CA LEU A 120 -6.15 4.77 -1.09
C LEU A 120 -5.55 3.72 -2.01
N VAL A 121 -5.87 3.82 -3.30
CA VAL A 121 -5.32 2.90 -4.31
C VAL A 121 -4.51 3.66 -5.36
N THR A 122 -3.48 3.02 -5.90
CA THR A 122 -2.67 3.56 -7.00
C THR A 122 -2.87 2.72 -8.25
N ALA A 123 -2.96 3.35 -9.42
CA ALA A 123 -3.10 2.68 -10.71
C ALA A 123 -2.37 3.47 -11.80
N GLY A 124 -2.05 2.82 -12.91
CA GLY A 124 -1.42 3.47 -14.07
C GLY A 124 -2.38 4.35 -14.86
N ASP A 125 -3.67 3.96 -14.94
CA ASP A 125 -4.71 4.68 -15.68
C ASP A 125 -6.06 4.67 -14.97
N SER A 126 -6.59 3.51 -14.63
CA SER A 126 -7.93 3.35 -14.05
C SER A 126 -7.99 2.17 -13.08
N ILE A 127 -8.96 2.24 -12.17
CA ILE A 127 -9.11 1.23 -11.11
C ILE A 127 -10.26 0.24 -11.37
N GLY A 128 -11.09 0.48 -12.40
CA GLY A 128 -12.30 -0.30 -12.60
C GLY A 128 -13.22 -0.26 -11.39
N LYS A 129 -13.70 -1.42 -10.98
CA LYS A 129 -14.49 -1.65 -9.75
C LYS A 129 -13.65 -2.24 -8.61
N ALA A 130 -12.37 -1.94 -8.56
CA ALA A 130 -11.50 -2.50 -7.51
C ALA A 130 -11.88 -2.00 -6.11
N MET A 131 -12.35 -0.76 -5.98
CA MET A 131 -12.77 -0.21 -4.69
C MET A 131 -14.07 -0.84 -4.19
N GLU A 132 -15.03 -1.09 -5.09
CA GLU A 132 -16.26 -1.82 -4.78
C GLU A 132 -15.94 -3.25 -4.29
N ARG A 133 -14.99 -3.92 -4.95
CA ARG A 133 -14.52 -5.26 -4.56
C ARG A 133 -13.78 -5.24 -3.23
N PHE A 134 -12.97 -4.23 -2.98
CA PHE A 134 -12.32 -4.04 -1.69
C PHE A 134 -13.35 -3.87 -0.56
N LEU A 135 -14.34 -2.99 -0.74
CA LEU A 135 -15.40 -2.76 0.23
C LEU A 135 -16.21 -4.04 0.50
N GLN A 136 -16.56 -4.79 -0.56
CA GLN A 136 -17.28 -6.06 -0.42
C GLN A 136 -16.45 -7.06 0.37
N GLN A 137 -15.16 -7.18 0.07
CA GLN A 137 -14.25 -8.10 0.74
C GLN A 137 -14.02 -7.70 2.20
N LEU A 138 -13.80 -6.41 2.49
CA LEU A 138 -13.68 -5.90 3.85
C LEU A 138 -14.90 -6.27 4.69
N LYS A 139 -16.11 -6.05 4.16
CA LYS A 139 -17.37 -6.39 4.82
C LYS A 139 -17.57 -7.88 5.03
N SER A 140 -16.95 -8.75 4.23
CA SER A 140 -17.07 -10.21 4.36
C SER A 140 -16.08 -10.83 5.35
N THR A 141 -15.20 -10.03 5.95
CA THR A 141 -14.21 -10.46 6.93
C THR A 141 -14.59 -10.04 8.34
N THR A 142 -13.97 -10.66 9.34
CA THR A 142 -14.21 -10.36 10.76
C THR A 142 -13.96 -8.89 11.12
N VAL A 143 -13.05 -8.21 10.41
CA VAL A 143 -12.78 -6.79 10.64
C VAL A 143 -13.85 -5.86 10.04
N GLY A 144 -14.73 -6.35 9.17
CA GLY A 144 -15.80 -5.56 8.58
C GLY A 144 -16.83 -5.04 9.59
N ASP A 145 -16.95 -5.71 10.73
CA ASP A 145 -17.80 -5.26 11.83
C ASP A 145 -17.11 -4.17 12.67
N SER A 146 -15.79 -4.18 12.71
CA SER A 146 -14.98 -3.23 13.49
C SER A 146 -14.58 -1.98 12.72
N LEU A 147 -14.63 -2.00 11.37
CA LEU A 147 -14.18 -0.90 10.51
C LEU A 147 -15.33 -0.30 9.70
N SER A 148 -15.39 1.03 9.62
CA SER A 148 -16.28 1.76 8.72
C SER A 148 -15.46 2.50 7.67
N LEU A 149 -15.59 2.11 6.39
CA LEU A 149 -14.90 2.79 5.29
C LEU A 149 -15.58 4.13 5.02
N GLU A 150 -14.91 5.22 5.40
CA GLU A 150 -15.45 6.58 5.39
C GLU A 150 -14.83 7.47 4.30
N ALA A 151 -13.60 7.16 3.86
CA ALA A 151 -12.92 7.92 2.83
C ALA A 151 -12.14 7.02 1.86
N VAL A 152 -12.20 7.36 0.56
CA VAL A 152 -11.47 6.65 -0.49
C VAL A 152 -10.77 7.61 -1.44
N CYS A 153 -9.66 7.16 -2.02
CA CYS A 153 -8.93 7.92 -3.03
C CYS A 153 -8.33 6.97 -4.07
N SER A 154 -8.25 7.41 -5.33
CA SER A 154 -7.48 6.74 -6.37
C SER A 154 -6.47 7.71 -6.97
N LEU A 155 -5.18 7.38 -6.89
CA LEU A 155 -4.10 8.16 -7.50
C LEU A 155 -3.66 7.49 -8.80
N ILE A 156 -3.66 8.27 -9.88
CA ILE A 156 -3.05 7.82 -11.14
C ILE A 156 -1.56 8.11 -11.07
N MET A 157 -0.80 7.03 -11.05
CA MET A 157 0.66 7.01 -10.88
C MET A 157 1.35 6.50 -12.13
N PRO A 158 2.66 6.71 -12.26
CA PRO A 158 3.40 6.20 -13.41
C PRO A 158 3.19 4.72 -13.63
N GLU A 159 3.03 4.34 -14.93
CA GLU A 159 2.80 2.96 -15.32
C GLU A 159 4.02 2.08 -15.04
N SER A 160 3.75 0.91 -14.52
CA SER A 160 4.80 -0.07 -14.18
C SER A 160 4.46 -1.49 -14.62
N TYR A 161 3.31 -1.73 -15.24
CA TYR A 161 3.00 -3.04 -15.75
C TYR A 161 3.53 -3.20 -17.19
N VAL A 162 4.47 -4.11 -17.37
CA VAL A 162 5.17 -4.34 -18.65
C VAL A 162 4.93 -5.74 -19.25
N GLY A 163 4.07 -6.53 -18.63
CA GLY A 163 3.87 -7.95 -18.97
C GLY A 163 3.07 -8.23 -20.25
N LEU A 164 2.39 -7.23 -20.83
CA LEU A 164 1.60 -7.40 -22.05
C LEU A 164 2.21 -6.65 -23.25
N PRO A 165 1.96 -7.11 -24.49
CA PRO A 165 2.29 -6.35 -25.68
C PRO A 165 1.68 -4.95 -25.64
N GLY A 166 2.40 -3.93 -26.11
CA GLY A 166 1.94 -2.55 -26.13
C GLY A 166 1.94 -1.81 -24.79
N MET A 167 2.14 -2.50 -23.66
CA MET A 167 2.29 -1.87 -22.35
C MET A 167 3.76 -1.65 -22.03
N ASP A 168 4.12 -0.44 -21.64
CA ASP A 168 5.47 -0.06 -21.22
C ASP A 168 5.37 1.00 -20.11
N VAL A 169 6.50 1.33 -19.52
CA VAL A 169 6.58 2.44 -18.57
C VAL A 169 6.29 3.78 -19.23
N ASP A 170 5.75 4.71 -18.50
CA ASP A 170 5.49 6.06 -19.01
C ASP A 170 6.80 6.77 -19.41
N LYS A 171 6.71 7.61 -20.45
CA LYS A 171 7.78 8.55 -20.79
C LYS A 171 8.00 9.54 -19.64
N LYS A 172 9.20 10.13 -19.58
CA LYS A 172 9.61 10.97 -18.44
C LYS A 172 8.67 12.15 -18.16
N GLU A 173 8.19 12.79 -19.21
CA GLU A 173 7.27 13.93 -19.09
C GLU A 173 5.96 13.50 -18.43
N LYS A 174 5.36 12.39 -18.89
CA LYS A 174 4.12 11.84 -18.35
C LYS A 174 4.31 11.27 -16.93
N GLU A 175 5.48 10.68 -16.65
CA GLU A 175 5.86 10.27 -15.29
C GLU A 175 5.82 11.45 -14.32
N LEU A 176 6.43 12.57 -14.68
CA LEU A 176 6.49 13.78 -13.86
C LEU A 176 5.10 14.39 -13.67
N GLU A 177 4.33 14.52 -14.74
CA GLU A 177 2.94 15.01 -14.69
C GLU A 177 2.08 14.19 -13.71
N LYS A 178 2.10 12.87 -13.85
CA LYS A 178 1.34 11.97 -12.96
C LYS A 178 1.77 12.12 -11.51
N LYS A 179 3.08 12.20 -11.23
CA LYS A 179 3.60 12.40 -9.88
C LYS A 179 3.16 13.72 -9.27
N GLU A 180 3.18 14.79 -10.05
CA GLU A 180 2.73 16.11 -9.59
C GLU A 180 1.24 16.12 -9.26
N LEU A 181 0.40 15.60 -10.16
CA LEU A 181 -1.05 15.50 -9.94
C LEU A 181 -1.37 14.62 -8.72
N ALA A 182 -0.72 13.47 -8.61
CA ALA A 182 -0.89 12.57 -7.47
C ALA A 182 -0.47 13.23 -6.15
N SER A 183 0.61 14.02 -6.15
CA SER A 183 1.05 14.76 -4.96
C SER A 183 0.02 15.78 -4.50
N LYS A 184 -0.59 16.53 -5.43
CA LYS A 184 -1.67 17.48 -5.12
C LYS A 184 -2.89 16.76 -4.54
N GLN A 185 -3.33 15.67 -5.19
CA GLN A 185 -4.47 14.86 -4.72
C GLN A 185 -4.22 14.24 -3.35
N LEU A 186 -3.02 13.70 -3.12
CA LEU A 186 -2.64 13.11 -1.84
C LEU A 186 -2.67 14.15 -0.71
N LYS A 187 -2.20 15.37 -0.96
CA LYS A 187 -2.26 16.47 0.01
C LYS A 187 -3.70 16.86 0.38
N GLU A 188 -4.61 16.87 -0.58
CA GLU A 188 -6.03 17.10 -0.28
C GLU A 188 -6.63 15.94 0.50
N PHE A 189 -6.31 14.71 0.12
CA PHE A 189 -6.78 13.52 0.84
C PHE A 189 -6.28 13.49 2.29
N SER A 190 -5.02 13.89 2.55
CA SER A 190 -4.48 13.96 3.91
C SER A 190 -5.25 14.92 4.81
N LYS A 191 -5.72 16.05 4.26
CA LYS A 191 -6.58 16.99 5.02
C LYS A 191 -7.89 16.34 5.44
N ILE A 192 -8.51 15.56 4.54
CA ILE A 192 -9.77 14.84 4.82
C ILE A 192 -9.57 13.80 5.92
N ILE A 193 -8.47 13.06 5.87
CA ILE A 193 -8.15 12.06 6.90
C ILE A 193 -7.91 12.75 8.26
N LYS A 194 -7.17 13.86 8.30
CA LYS A 194 -6.95 14.64 9.53
C LYS A 194 -8.24 15.19 10.13
N GLN A 195 -9.16 15.66 9.29
CA GLN A 195 -10.45 16.21 9.72
C GLN A 195 -11.42 15.13 10.19
N ARG A 196 -11.14 13.85 9.88
CA ARG A 196 -12.01 12.70 10.16
C ARG A 196 -13.44 12.99 9.77
N TYR A 197 -13.70 12.94 8.47
CA TYR A 197 -15.04 13.09 7.92
C TYR A 197 -16.04 12.26 8.77
N PRO A 198 -17.19 12.80 9.19
CA PRO A 198 -18.00 12.22 10.25
C PRO A 198 -18.39 10.78 9.99
N LEU A 199 -18.19 9.92 10.98
CA LEU A 199 -18.74 8.55 10.99
C LEU A 199 -20.26 8.59 10.82
N GLY A 200 -20.78 7.72 9.96
CA GLY A 200 -22.22 7.54 9.79
C GLY A 200 -22.85 8.36 8.67
N ASN A 201 -22.09 9.10 7.87
CA ASN A 201 -22.61 9.64 6.62
C ASN A 201 -22.91 8.47 5.66
N LYS A 202 -24.07 8.52 5.01
CA LYS A 202 -24.48 7.50 4.01
C LYS A 202 -23.56 7.44 2.80
N GLN A 203 -22.67 8.42 2.63
CA GLN A 203 -21.80 8.57 1.48
C GLN A 203 -20.32 8.56 1.89
N ILE A 204 -19.56 7.64 1.30
CA ILE A 204 -18.10 7.54 1.47
C ILE A 204 -17.47 8.72 0.74
N TRP A 205 -16.63 9.50 1.45
CA TRP A 205 -15.93 10.63 0.82
C TRP A 205 -15.00 10.14 -0.30
N GLY A 206 -15.00 10.85 -1.43
CA GLY A 206 -14.14 10.52 -2.58
C GLY A 206 -14.67 9.40 -3.49
N TRP A 207 -15.83 8.79 -3.16
CA TRP A 207 -16.38 7.67 -3.93
C TRP A 207 -16.68 8.02 -5.39
N GLU A 208 -17.26 9.18 -5.65
CA GLU A 208 -17.60 9.63 -7.00
C GLU A 208 -16.38 10.11 -7.79
N GLN A 209 -15.29 10.50 -7.11
CA GLN A 209 -14.04 10.96 -7.70
C GLN A 209 -13.11 9.83 -8.12
N LEU A 210 -13.44 8.58 -7.78
CA LEU A 210 -12.63 7.41 -8.13
C LEU A 210 -12.46 7.28 -9.65
N LYS A 211 -11.24 7.08 -10.09
CA LYS A 211 -10.86 6.94 -11.52
C LYS A 211 -11.18 5.55 -12.06
N ARG A 212 -12.46 5.25 -12.23
CA ARG A 212 -12.94 3.92 -12.65
C ARG A 212 -12.68 3.58 -14.10
N GLY A 213 -12.51 4.58 -14.97
CA GLY A 213 -12.43 4.38 -16.42
C GLY A 213 -13.81 4.18 -17.08
N PRO A 214 -13.84 4.02 -18.41
CA PRO A 214 -15.10 4.09 -19.18
C PRO A 214 -16.00 2.87 -19.02
N ILE A 215 -15.46 1.66 -18.82
CA ILE A 215 -16.23 0.39 -18.75
C ILE A 215 -15.76 -0.43 -17.54
N PRO A 216 -15.99 0.06 -16.31
CA PRO A 216 -15.38 -0.52 -15.11
C PRO A 216 -15.84 -1.96 -14.82
N SER A 217 -17.09 -2.30 -15.15
CA SER A 217 -17.63 -3.65 -14.97
C SER A 217 -16.97 -4.67 -15.87
N PHE A 218 -16.69 -4.31 -17.12
CA PHE A 218 -16.02 -5.17 -18.09
C PHE A 218 -14.56 -5.42 -17.68
N PHE A 219 -13.83 -4.36 -17.35
CA PHE A 219 -12.41 -4.50 -16.95
C PHE A 219 -12.26 -5.28 -15.66
N SER A 220 -13.02 -5.00 -14.61
CA SER A 220 -12.90 -5.73 -13.34
C SER A 220 -13.61 -7.09 -13.35
N GLY A 221 -14.52 -7.31 -14.29
CA GLY A 221 -15.23 -8.58 -14.47
C GLY A 221 -14.41 -9.57 -15.31
N PRO A 222 -14.77 -9.76 -16.61
CA PRO A 222 -14.14 -10.77 -17.44
C PRO A 222 -12.65 -10.51 -17.67
N VAL A 223 -12.23 -9.28 -17.99
CA VAL A 223 -10.81 -8.97 -18.27
C VAL A 223 -9.96 -9.16 -17.00
N GLY A 224 -10.35 -8.57 -15.88
CA GLY A 224 -9.62 -8.73 -14.62
C GLY A 224 -9.66 -10.16 -14.10
N GLY A 225 -10.74 -10.90 -14.34
CA GLY A 225 -10.84 -12.33 -14.02
C GLY A 225 -9.86 -13.18 -14.83
N PHE A 226 -9.77 -12.93 -16.13
CA PHE A 226 -8.78 -13.57 -17.00
C PHE A 226 -7.35 -13.21 -16.56
N PHE A 227 -7.10 -11.91 -16.30
CA PHE A 227 -5.81 -11.43 -15.82
C PHE A 227 -5.38 -12.15 -14.53
N GLU A 228 -6.27 -12.20 -13.55
CA GLU A 228 -5.99 -12.83 -12.26
C GLU A 228 -5.71 -14.33 -12.40
N ARG A 229 -6.46 -15.02 -13.24
CA ARG A 229 -6.36 -16.47 -13.40
C ARG A 229 -5.16 -16.91 -14.24
N PHE A 230 -4.78 -16.15 -15.27
CA PHE A 230 -3.83 -16.62 -16.30
C PHE A 230 -2.58 -15.75 -16.43
N LEU A 231 -2.62 -14.49 -16.01
CA LEU A 231 -1.52 -13.56 -16.21
C LEU A 231 -0.76 -13.24 -14.92
N ILE A 232 -1.31 -13.56 -13.74
CA ILE A 232 -0.57 -13.49 -12.48
C ILE A 232 0.21 -14.80 -12.32
N THR A 233 1.47 -14.77 -12.73
CA THR A 233 2.33 -15.95 -12.73
C THR A 233 3.81 -15.55 -12.79
N ASP A 234 4.66 -16.39 -12.25
CA ASP A 234 6.13 -16.25 -12.33
C ASP A 234 6.74 -17.03 -13.50
N LYS A 235 5.98 -17.94 -14.14
CA LYS A 235 6.49 -18.86 -15.17
C LYS A 235 7.27 -18.22 -16.32
N PRO A 236 6.90 -17.02 -16.83
CA PRO A 236 7.66 -16.38 -17.91
C PRO A 236 8.92 -15.65 -17.45
N PHE A 237 9.09 -15.42 -16.12
CA PHE A 237 10.30 -14.76 -15.63
C PHE A 237 11.52 -15.66 -15.80
N HIS A 238 12.61 -15.07 -16.27
CA HIS A 238 13.91 -15.71 -16.38
C HIS A 238 15.04 -14.68 -16.26
N VAL A 239 16.23 -15.17 -15.99
CA VAL A 239 17.45 -14.37 -15.90
C VAL A 239 18.31 -14.56 -17.16
N ASP A 240 18.86 -13.48 -17.69
CA ASP A 240 19.96 -13.55 -18.66
C ASP A 240 21.28 -13.55 -17.87
N SER A 241 21.91 -14.72 -17.79
CA SER A 241 23.15 -14.95 -17.02
C SER A 241 24.32 -14.09 -17.51
N ARG A 242 24.33 -13.62 -18.77
CA ARG A 242 25.37 -12.73 -19.30
C ARG A 242 25.27 -11.31 -18.74
N ARG A 243 24.06 -10.89 -18.35
CA ARG A 243 23.78 -9.56 -17.77
C ARG A 243 23.73 -9.60 -16.25
N CYS A 244 23.51 -10.77 -15.66
CA CYS A 244 23.32 -10.93 -14.21
C CYS A 244 24.65 -10.84 -13.48
N VAL A 245 24.78 -9.86 -12.59
CA VAL A 245 25.95 -9.70 -11.70
C VAL A 245 25.74 -10.32 -10.32
N LYS A 246 24.70 -11.10 -10.13
CA LYS A 246 24.42 -11.85 -8.89
C LYS A 246 24.35 -10.95 -7.64
N CYS A 247 23.81 -9.74 -7.78
CA CYS A 247 23.72 -8.76 -6.69
C CYS A 247 22.61 -9.03 -5.65
N GLY A 248 21.68 -9.96 -5.92
CA GLY A 248 20.61 -10.35 -5.01
C GLY A 248 19.45 -9.38 -4.88
N ILE A 249 19.47 -8.22 -5.53
CA ILE A 249 18.42 -7.18 -5.39
C ILE A 249 17.04 -7.75 -5.72
N CYS A 250 16.91 -8.55 -6.79
CA CYS A 250 15.64 -9.11 -7.22
C CYS A 250 14.96 -10.00 -6.16
N ALA A 251 15.71 -10.80 -5.44
CA ALA A 251 15.21 -11.61 -4.32
C ALA A 251 14.79 -10.71 -3.15
N ASN A 252 15.59 -9.70 -2.81
CA ASN A 252 15.30 -8.78 -1.69
C ASN A 252 14.06 -7.91 -1.91
N VAL A 253 13.78 -7.52 -3.16
CA VAL A 253 12.60 -6.69 -3.46
C VAL A 253 11.33 -7.49 -3.74
N CYS A 254 11.40 -8.82 -3.74
CA CYS A 254 10.23 -9.66 -3.97
C CYS A 254 9.31 -9.65 -2.73
N PRO A 255 8.09 -9.07 -2.84
CA PRO A 255 7.21 -8.89 -1.67
C PRO A 255 6.64 -10.20 -1.11
N VAL A 256 6.73 -11.29 -1.88
CA VAL A 256 6.19 -12.60 -1.50
C VAL A 256 7.30 -13.67 -1.40
N SER A 257 8.55 -13.26 -1.44
CA SER A 257 9.73 -14.15 -1.36
C SER A 257 9.67 -15.31 -2.35
N ASP A 258 9.17 -15.05 -3.57
CA ASP A 258 9.02 -16.05 -4.64
C ASP A 258 10.33 -16.27 -5.44
N ILE A 259 11.43 -15.64 -5.02
CA ILE A 259 12.73 -15.72 -5.70
C ILE A 259 13.76 -16.22 -4.72
N LYS A 260 14.31 -17.40 -4.99
CA LYS A 260 15.55 -17.87 -4.39
C LYS A 260 16.73 -17.13 -5.01
N GLY A 261 17.76 -16.88 -4.23
CA GLY A 261 18.93 -16.16 -4.67
C GLY A 261 19.46 -15.26 -3.56
N GLY A 262 20.29 -14.33 -3.93
CA GLY A 262 20.93 -13.40 -3.01
C GLY A 262 22.27 -12.96 -3.58
N LEU A 263 23.11 -12.37 -2.74
CA LEU A 263 24.46 -11.98 -3.16
C LEU A 263 25.28 -13.23 -3.55
N GLY A 264 25.83 -13.21 -4.75
CA GLY A 264 26.63 -14.32 -5.31
C GLY A 264 25.83 -15.37 -6.09
N TYR A 265 24.49 -15.30 -6.10
CA TYR A 265 23.63 -16.28 -6.75
C TYR A 265 22.74 -15.65 -7.82
N GLU A 266 22.49 -16.38 -8.90
CA GLU A 266 21.46 -16.03 -9.86
C GLU A 266 20.07 -16.24 -9.26
N PRO A 267 19.07 -15.39 -9.62
CA PRO A 267 17.71 -15.59 -9.15
C PRO A 267 17.06 -16.82 -9.77
N GLU A 268 16.32 -17.57 -8.96
CA GLU A 268 15.50 -18.70 -9.37
C GLU A 268 14.08 -18.53 -8.80
N TRP A 269 13.04 -18.55 -9.66
CA TRP A 269 11.66 -18.44 -9.22
C TRP A 269 11.18 -19.77 -8.67
N ILE A 270 10.47 -19.72 -7.52
CA ILE A 270 10.06 -20.91 -6.75
C ILE A 270 8.86 -21.61 -7.39
N HIS A 271 8.07 -20.92 -8.20
CA HIS A 271 6.86 -21.42 -8.83
C HIS A 271 5.81 -21.97 -7.86
N ASN A 272 5.67 -21.34 -6.69
CA ASN A 272 4.74 -21.75 -5.63
C ASN A 272 3.35 -21.10 -5.74
N GLY A 273 3.09 -20.37 -6.84
CA GLY A 273 1.83 -19.67 -7.10
C GLY A 273 1.63 -18.38 -6.30
N LYS A 274 2.64 -17.92 -5.53
CA LYS A 274 2.55 -16.68 -4.75
C LYS A 274 2.92 -15.43 -5.52
N CYS A 275 3.58 -15.55 -6.67
CA CYS A 275 3.97 -14.42 -7.48
C CYS A 275 2.78 -13.50 -7.78
N LEU A 276 2.96 -12.20 -7.58
CA LEU A 276 1.95 -11.18 -7.84
C LEU A 276 2.06 -10.56 -9.24
N THR A 277 3.06 -10.98 -10.02
CA THR A 277 3.43 -10.36 -11.31
C THR A 277 3.54 -8.82 -11.19
N CYS A 278 4.09 -8.36 -10.05
CA CYS A 278 4.24 -6.93 -9.75
C CYS A 278 5.46 -6.31 -10.43
N PHE A 279 6.28 -7.10 -11.11
CA PHE A 279 7.51 -6.70 -11.79
C PHE A 279 8.56 -6.01 -10.92
N SER A 280 8.45 -6.09 -9.59
CA SER A 280 9.45 -5.49 -8.69
C SER A 280 10.86 -5.98 -9.00
N CYS A 281 11.05 -7.29 -9.19
CA CYS A 281 12.32 -7.91 -9.56
C CYS A 281 12.89 -7.36 -10.89
N TYR A 282 12.05 -7.22 -11.90
CA TYR A 282 12.41 -6.66 -13.20
C TYR A 282 12.83 -5.19 -13.09
N HIS A 283 12.00 -4.37 -12.44
CA HIS A 283 12.21 -2.92 -12.38
C HIS A 283 13.41 -2.51 -11.54
N HIS A 284 13.75 -3.27 -10.52
CA HIS A 284 14.89 -2.98 -9.64
C HIS A 284 16.20 -3.63 -10.12
N CYS A 285 16.18 -4.43 -11.19
CA CYS A 285 17.41 -5.01 -11.71
C CYS A 285 18.28 -3.95 -12.39
N PRO A 286 19.45 -3.57 -11.84
CA PRO A 286 20.26 -2.47 -12.38
C PRO A 286 20.90 -2.80 -13.73
N HIS A 287 20.97 -4.09 -14.09
CA HIS A 287 21.57 -4.60 -15.30
C HIS A 287 20.56 -5.11 -16.34
N HIS A 288 19.25 -4.88 -16.11
CA HIS A 288 18.20 -5.42 -16.98
C HIS A 288 18.33 -6.92 -17.24
N ALA A 289 18.83 -7.68 -16.28
CA ALA A 289 19.10 -9.09 -16.43
C ALA A 289 17.86 -9.99 -16.26
N ILE A 290 16.72 -9.42 -15.86
CA ILE A 290 15.46 -10.16 -15.69
C ILE A 290 14.52 -9.81 -16.81
N ASP A 291 13.98 -10.83 -17.46
CA ASP A 291 12.99 -10.71 -18.51
C ASP A 291 11.71 -11.51 -18.20
N PHE A 292 10.60 -11.11 -18.81
CA PHE A 292 9.30 -11.83 -18.77
C PHE A 292 8.97 -12.36 -20.17
N GLY A 293 9.47 -13.53 -20.46
CA GLY A 293 9.52 -14.08 -21.80
C GLY A 293 10.27 -13.14 -22.75
N LYS A 294 9.79 -13.02 -23.97
CA LYS A 294 10.35 -12.07 -24.97
C LYS A 294 9.72 -10.68 -24.89
N ARG A 295 8.77 -10.46 -23.94
CA ARG A 295 7.91 -9.26 -23.92
C ARG A 295 8.60 -8.04 -23.35
N THR A 296 9.60 -8.20 -22.49
CA THR A 296 10.22 -7.09 -21.72
C THR A 296 11.61 -6.70 -22.19
N GLN A 297 12.22 -7.44 -23.12
CA GLN A 297 13.61 -7.23 -23.56
C GLN A 297 13.93 -5.81 -24.06
N LYS A 298 12.93 -5.08 -24.59
CA LYS A 298 13.08 -3.73 -25.11
C LYS A 298 12.27 -2.69 -24.34
N LYS A 299 11.72 -3.05 -23.15
CA LYS A 299 10.88 -2.16 -22.37
C LYS A 299 11.67 -1.45 -21.28
N GLY A 300 11.14 -0.32 -20.86
CA GLY A 300 11.73 0.48 -19.80
C GLY A 300 11.59 -0.13 -18.41
N GLN A 301 12.27 0.45 -17.46
CA GLN A 301 12.16 0.14 -16.04
C GLN A 301 11.72 1.37 -15.27
N TYR A 302 10.82 1.20 -14.34
CA TYR A 302 10.34 2.24 -13.45
C TYR A 302 10.18 1.69 -12.03
N PHE A 303 10.73 2.40 -11.07
CA PHE A 303 10.29 2.34 -9.67
C PHE A 303 10.35 3.76 -9.08
N TYR A 304 9.52 4.01 -8.09
CA TYR A 304 9.44 5.33 -7.50
C TYR A 304 10.79 5.74 -6.90
N ASN A 305 11.26 6.96 -7.23
CA ASN A 305 12.61 7.48 -6.90
C ASN A 305 13.79 6.76 -7.58
N LYS A 306 13.55 6.09 -8.72
CA LYS A 306 14.66 5.66 -9.57
C LYS A 306 15.44 6.91 -10.01
N LEU A 307 16.72 6.98 -9.64
CA LEU A 307 17.59 8.02 -10.12
C LEU A 307 17.73 7.88 -11.66
N SER A 308 17.41 8.93 -12.40
CA SER A 308 17.74 8.98 -13.82
C SER A 308 19.26 8.96 -13.97
N LYS A 309 19.76 7.97 -14.70
CA LYS A 309 21.17 7.97 -15.12
C LYS A 309 21.38 9.06 -16.14
#